data_7895271b25210a254ad1454de15e9f3a
#
_entry.id   7895271b25210a254ad1454de15e9f3a
#
_cell.length_a   1.000
_cell.length_b   1.000
_cell.length_c   1.000
_cell.angle_alpha   90.00
_cell.angle_beta   90.00
_cell.angle_gamma   90.00
#
_symmetry.space_group_name_H-M   'P 1'
#
loop_
_entity.id
_entity.type
_entity.pdbx_description
1 polymer ?
#
loop_
_entity_poly.entity_id
_entity_poly.type
_entity_poly.pdbx_seq_one_letter_code
_entity_poly.pdbx_strand_id
1 'polypeptide(L)'
;MIAAGAFALLLAAPQVVKVEPPSWWPGHTTRAVRLLVRGRDLAGASLGSAPGLTVSGLPRVSASGTSLLVDVSVDPGATPGPRRLRLTTSTGSADVPFELRPPLPREGRFQGFTPDDVVYLIMPDRFANGDPSNDDPARSRGLFDRGRTRYYHGGDLQGIIDRLPYLKDLGVTAIWTTPVYDNVDHLNEKERYDGAAITDYHGYGAVDFYAVDEHLGDLAKYRELVEAAHAAGLKVIQDQVAHHTGP
;
A
#
# COMPACT_ATOMS: atom_id res chain seq x y z
N MET A 1 -15.60 -53.89 15.85
CA MET A 1 -14.79 -52.85 16.50
C MET A 1 -14.27 -51.94 15.42
N ILE A 2 -14.86 -50.75 15.29
CA ILE A 2 -14.42 -49.73 14.32
C ILE A 2 -13.46 -48.82 15.08
N ALA A 3 -12.18 -48.86 14.71
CA ALA A 3 -11.19 -47.97 15.30
C ALA A 3 -11.43 -46.53 14.76
N ALA A 4 -11.85 -45.64 15.65
CA ALA A 4 -11.92 -44.22 15.36
C ALA A 4 -10.48 -43.67 15.29
N GLY A 5 -9.97 -43.45 14.09
CA GLY A 5 -8.72 -42.75 13.88
C GLY A 5 -8.89 -41.28 14.27
N ALA A 6 -8.26 -40.86 15.36
CA ALA A 6 -8.14 -39.46 15.71
C ALA A 6 -7.20 -38.78 14.68
N PHE A 7 -7.77 -37.99 13.78
CA PHE A 7 -7.00 -37.04 12.98
C PHE A 7 -6.52 -35.93 13.92
N ALA A 8 -5.25 -35.97 14.32
CA ALA A 8 -4.60 -34.85 14.97
C ALA A 8 -4.44 -33.76 13.90
N LEU A 9 -5.23 -32.68 13.98
CA LEU A 9 -4.94 -31.47 13.25
C LEU A 9 -3.56 -30.96 13.74
N LEU A 10 -2.54 -31.10 12.92
CA LEU A 10 -1.28 -30.42 13.13
C LEU A 10 -1.56 -28.92 12.99
N LEU A 11 -1.67 -28.23 14.12
CA LEU A 11 -1.76 -26.77 14.16
C LEU A 11 -0.45 -26.21 13.61
N ALA A 12 -0.52 -25.43 12.54
CA ALA A 12 0.64 -24.83 11.90
C ALA A 12 1.20 -23.66 12.74
N ALA A 13 2.51 -23.42 12.62
CA ALA A 13 3.13 -22.25 13.23
C ALA A 13 2.56 -20.94 12.62
N PRO A 14 2.46 -19.85 13.39
CA PRO A 14 1.93 -18.59 12.90
C PRO A 14 2.78 -18.05 11.73
N GLN A 15 2.11 -17.44 10.75
CA GLN A 15 2.76 -16.79 9.62
C GLN A 15 2.32 -15.33 9.55
N VAL A 16 3.28 -14.41 9.41
CA VAL A 16 3.03 -12.99 9.16
C VAL A 16 3.18 -12.75 7.66
N VAL A 17 2.13 -12.20 7.04
CA VAL A 17 2.09 -11.87 5.61
C VAL A 17 2.31 -10.39 5.40
N LYS A 18 1.67 -9.52 6.22
CA LYS A 18 1.74 -8.07 6.09
C LYS A 18 1.59 -7.37 7.44
N VAL A 19 2.21 -6.20 7.56
CA VAL A 19 2.11 -5.32 8.74
C VAL A 19 1.76 -3.90 8.27
N GLU A 20 0.76 -3.30 8.87
CA GLU A 20 0.22 -1.99 8.50
C GLU A 20 0.01 -1.11 9.74
N PRO A 21 0.67 0.08 9.81
CA PRO A 21 1.72 0.57 8.92
C PRO A 21 3.00 -0.27 9.07
N PRO A 22 3.83 -0.37 8.00
CA PRO A 22 5.07 -1.15 8.06
C PRO A 22 6.23 -0.42 8.75
N SER A 23 6.08 0.87 9.01
CA SER A 23 7.11 1.73 9.57
C SER A 23 6.53 2.92 10.32
N TRP A 24 7.36 3.55 11.18
CA TRP A 24 7.04 4.80 11.85
C TRP A 24 8.33 5.61 12.13
N TRP A 25 8.20 6.82 12.67
CA TRP A 25 9.31 7.73 12.95
C TRP A 25 9.50 7.96 14.44
N PRO A 26 10.71 7.74 15.01
CA PRO A 26 11.06 8.23 16.33
C PRO A 26 10.86 9.75 16.41
N GLY A 27 10.37 10.24 17.53
CA GLY A 27 10.11 11.67 17.73
C GLY A 27 8.86 12.23 17.04
N HIS A 28 8.07 11.40 16.35
CA HIS A 28 6.76 11.82 15.83
C HIS A 28 5.81 12.19 16.98
N THR A 29 4.92 13.16 16.75
CA THR A 29 3.93 13.60 17.75
C THR A 29 2.98 12.48 18.17
N THR A 30 2.54 11.65 17.22
CA THR A 30 1.79 10.42 17.47
C THR A 30 2.77 9.30 17.78
N ARG A 31 2.89 8.93 19.06
CA ARG A 31 3.81 7.90 19.55
C ARG A 31 3.17 6.52 19.62
N ALA A 32 1.86 6.44 19.86
CA ALA A 32 1.11 5.19 19.88
C ALA A 32 0.58 4.89 18.47
N VAL A 33 1.04 3.78 17.92
CA VAL A 33 0.69 3.32 16.58
C VAL A 33 -0.05 2.01 16.70
N ARG A 34 -1.22 1.90 16.10
CA ARG A 34 -1.95 0.65 16.01
C ARG A 34 -1.49 -0.12 14.80
N LEU A 35 -0.93 -1.30 15.02
CA LEU A 35 -0.52 -2.21 13.96
C LEU A 35 -1.66 -3.19 13.65
N LEU A 36 -1.96 -3.31 12.36
CA LEU A 36 -2.71 -4.43 11.81
C LEU A 36 -1.68 -5.43 11.25
N VAL A 37 -1.60 -6.61 11.88
CA VAL A 37 -0.79 -7.72 11.38
C VAL A 37 -1.71 -8.70 10.67
N ARG A 38 -1.50 -8.92 9.38
CA ARG A 38 -2.22 -9.91 8.58
C ARG A 38 -1.37 -11.16 8.41
N GLY A 39 -2.00 -12.33 8.49
CA GLY A 39 -1.26 -13.58 8.46
C GLY A 39 -2.16 -14.82 8.49
N ARG A 40 -1.62 -15.90 9.01
CA ARG A 40 -2.32 -17.19 9.21
C ARG A 40 -1.95 -17.74 10.58
N ASP A 41 -2.87 -18.51 11.15
CA ASP A 41 -2.66 -19.21 12.42
C ASP A 41 -2.29 -18.28 13.60
N LEU A 42 -2.89 -17.06 13.63
CA LEU A 42 -2.63 -16.04 14.64
C LEU A 42 -3.48 -16.20 15.91
N ALA A 43 -4.33 -17.24 16.02
CA ALA A 43 -5.19 -17.44 17.16
C ALA A 43 -4.38 -17.53 18.47
N GLY A 44 -4.81 -16.80 19.51
CA GLY A 44 -4.14 -16.77 20.81
C GLY A 44 -2.75 -16.11 20.81
N ALA A 45 -2.42 -15.34 19.77
CA ALA A 45 -1.12 -14.69 19.66
C ALA A 45 -0.88 -13.66 20.77
N SER A 46 0.34 -13.65 21.27
CA SER A 46 0.96 -12.54 22.04
C SER A 46 2.05 -11.89 21.21
N LEU A 47 2.33 -10.61 21.48
CA LEU A 47 3.40 -9.86 20.80
C LEU A 47 4.37 -9.32 21.83
N GLY A 48 5.67 -9.61 21.67
CA GLY A 48 6.75 -9.07 22.49
C GLY A 48 7.23 -7.71 22.00
N SER A 49 7.74 -6.91 22.92
CA SER A 49 8.39 -5.63 22.61
C SER A 49 9.75 -5.83 21.91
N ALA A 50 10.25 -4.77 21.27
CA ALA A 50 11.57 -4.73 20.64
C ALA A 50 12.30 -3.42 21.04
N PRO A 51 13.61 -3.29 20.82
CA PRO A 51 14.34 -2.07 21.17
C PRO A 51 13.70 -0.79 20.59
N GLY A 52 13.31 0.15 21.45
CA GLY A 52 12.61 1.37 21.04
C GLY A 52 11.13 1.21 20.68
N LEU A 53 10.56 0.01 20.87
CA LEU A 53 9.14 -0.31 20.64
C LEU A 53 8.59 -1.03 21.86
N THR A 54 7.55 -0.50 22.46
CA THR A 54 6.84 -1.10 23.59
C THR A 54 5.43 -1.50 23.16
N VAL A 55 5.10 -2.79 23.27
CA VAL A 55 3.75 -3.30 23.03
C VAL A 55 2.86 -2.95 24.19
N SER A 56 1.69 -2.39 23.93
CA SER A 56 0.72 -1.95 24.93
C SER A 56 -0.56 -2.80 24.84
N GLY A 57 -0.92 -3.42 25.98
CA GLY A 57 -2.13 -4.24 26.06
C GLY A 57 -2.02 -5.60 25.38
N LEU A 58 -3.15 -6.30 25.36
CA LEU A 58 -3.25 -7.60 24.68
C LEU A 58 -3.69 -7.43 23.23
N PRO A 59 -3.07 -8.17 22.30
CA PRO A 59 -3.50 -8.18 20.91
C PRO A 59 -4.96 -8.62 20.76
N ARG A 60 -5.70 -7.99 19.83
CA ARG A 60 -7.04 -8.42 19.43
C ARG A 60 -6.94 -9.20 18.13
N VAL A 61 -7.21 -10.50 18.22
CA VAL A 61 -7.15 -11.41 17.07
C VAL A 61 -8.53 -11.58 16.47
N SER A 62 -8.65 -11.59 15.13
CA SER A 62 -9.89 -11.90 14.43
C SER A 62 -10.36 -13.32 14.73
N ALA A 63 -11.67 -13.58 14.62
CA ALA A 63 -12.24 -14.91 14.82
C ALA A 63 -11.67 -15.97 13.86
N SER A 64 -11.27 -15.54 12.65
CA SER A 64 -10.61 -16.40 11.65
C SER A 64 -9.14 -16.67 11.94
N GLY A 65 -8.52 -15.99 12.91
CA GLY A 65 -7.08 -16.09 13.17
C GLY A 65 -6.18 -15.55 12.04
N THR A 66 -6.73 -14.70 11.16
CA THR A 66 -5.99 -14.18 9.97
C THR A 66 -5.52 -12.75 10.14
N SER A 67 -5.97 -12.05 11.17
CA SER A 67 -5.54 -10.69 11.48
C SER A 67 -5.46 -10.44 12.98
N LEU A 68 -4.58 -9.53 13.35
CA LEU A 68 -4.32 -9.13 14.74
C LEU A 68 -4.13 -7.61 14.79
N LEU A 69 -4.81 -6.94 15.73
CA LEU A 69 -4.61 -5.54 16.05
C LEU A 69 -3.87 -5.42 17.38
N VAL A 70 -2.83 -4.57 17.42
CA VAL A 70 -2.04 -4.31 18.62
C VAL A 70 -1.53 -2.88 18.62
N ASP A 71 -1.48 -2.26 19.79
CA ASP A 71 -0.92 -0.93 19.96
C ASP A 71 0.55 -1.01 20.36
N VAL A 72 1.39 -0.24 19.66
CA VAL A 72 2.83 -0.17 19.89
C VAL A 72 3.21 1.29 20.13
N SER A 73 3.93 1.55 21.22
CA SER A 73 4.50 2.87 21.49
C SER A 73 5.93 2.94 20.96
N VAL A 74 6.25 4.02 20.25
CA VAL A 74 7.58 4.30 19.72
C VAL A 74 8.32 5.24 20.68
N ASP A 75 9.51 4.83 21.14
CA ASP A 75 10.38 5.66 21.96
C ASP A 75 10.89 6.84 21.10
N PRO A 76 10.70 8.10 21.56
CA PRO A 76 11.21 9.28 20.85
C PRO A 76 12.71 9.28 20.61
N GLY A 77 13.49 8.65 21.51
CA GLY A 77 14.93 8.52 21.42
C GLY A 77 15.43 7.28 20.69
N ALA A 78 14.51 6.45 20.12
CA ALA A 78 14.92 5.25 19.42
C ALA A 78 15.73 5.57 18.17
N THR A 79 16.82 4.83 17.95
CA THR A 79 17.59 4.96 16.71
C THR A 79 16.81 4.39 15.52
N PRO A 80 16.82 5.02 14.34
CA PRO A 80 16.27 4.46 13.12
C PRO A 80 16.87 3.09 12.78
N GLY A 81 16.11 2.25 12.07
CA GLY A 81 16.53 0.93 11.60
C GLY A 81 15.45 -0.13 11.74
N PRO A 82 15.68 -1.32 11.20
CA PRO A 82 14.72 -2.42 11.23
C PRO A 82 14.51 -2.94 12.66
N ARG A 83 13.28 -3.38 12.93
CA ARG A 83 12.85 -4.03 14.17
C ARG A 83 12.14 -5.33 13.84
N ARG A 84 12.15 -6.24 14.80
CA ARG A 84 11.38 -7.49 14.75
C ARG A 84 10.67 -7.66 16.08
N LEU A 85 9.36 -7.54 16.08
CA LEU A 85 8.53 -7.87 17.22
C LEU A 85 8.24 -9.36 17.18
N ARG A 86 8.40 -10.07 18.30
CA ARG A 86 8.20 -11.51 18.35
C ARG A 86 6.74 -11.83 18.59
N LEU A 87 6.07 -12.41 17.62
CA LEU A 87 4.73 -12.98 17.74
C LEU A 87 4.84 -14.43 18.18
N THR A 88 4.09 -14.82 19.22
CA THR A 88 4.10 -16.19 19.77
C THR A 88 2.66 -16.69 19.94
N THR A 89 2.42 -17.92 19.53
CA THR A 89 1.19 -18.68 19.75
C THR A 89 1.51 -20.00 20.46
N SER A 90 0.51 -20.81 20.80
CA SER A 90 0.73 -22.16 21.34
C SER A 90 1.42 -23.12 20.38
N THR A 91 1.46 -22.81 19.09
CA THR A 91 1.99 -23.67 18.02
C THR A 91 3.35 -23.24 17.50
N GLY A 92 3.84 -22.06 17.91
CA GLY A 92 5.14 -21.56 17.46
C GLY A 92 5.23 -20.05 17.51
N SER A 93 6.15 -19.50 16.74
CA SER A 93 6.37 -18.07 16.71
C SER A 93 6.80 -17.58 15.32
N ALA A 94 6.54 -16.29 15.06
CA ALA A 94 6.94 -15.60 13.86
C ALA A 94 7.48 -14.19 14.19
N ASP A 95 8.25 -13.61 13.27
CA ASP A 95 8.69 -12.24 13.40
C ASP A 95 7.69 -11.31 12.70
N VAL A 96 7.34 -10.21 13.36
CA VAL A 96 6.58 -9.09 12.82
C VAL A 96 7.58 -7.99 12.47
N PRO A 97 7.92 -7.82 11.18
CA PRO A 97 8.88 -6.80 10.75
C PRO A 97 8.26 -5.41 10.91
N PHE A 98 9.07 -4.47 11.41
CA PHE A 98 8.68 -3.08 11.55
C PHE A 98 9.91 -2.19 11.39
N GLU A 99 9.80 -1.04 10.74
CA GLU A 99 10.94 -0.17 10.51
C GLU A 99 10.78 1.16 11.25
N LEU A 100 11.78 1.57 12.02
CA LEU A 100 11.91 2.92 12.51
C LEU A 100 12.69 3.74 11.49
N ARG A 101 12.03 4.72 10.85
CA ARG A 101 12.63 5.54 9.80
C ARG A 101 13.22 6.83 10.34
N PRO A 102 14.34 7.31 9.78
CA PRO A 102 14.79 8.64 10.09
C PRO A 102 13.76 9.67 9.62
N PRO A 103 13.60 10.82 10.31
CA PRO A 103 12.78 11.91 9.81
C PRO A 103 13.31 12.40 8.47
N LEU A 104 12.40 12.75 7.58
CA LEU A 104 12.78 13.32 6.29
C LEU A 104 13.45 14.69 6.49
N PRO A 105 14.56 14.97 5.80
CA PRO A 105 15.16 16.31 5.79
C PRO A 105 14.11 17.32 5.31
N ARG A 106 13.97 18.44 6.02
CA ARG A 106 13.00 19.49 5.64
C ARG A 106 13.51 20.40 4.54
N GLU A 107 14.82 20.59 4.49
CA GLU A 107 15.46 21.51 3.55
C GLU A 107 15.32 21.02 2.11
N GLY A 108 14.80 21.89 1.24
CA GLY A 108 14.64 21.62 -0.19
C GLY A 108 13.54 20.63 -0.59
N ARG A 109 12.74 20.08 0.37
CA ARG A 109 11.78 19.02 0.07
C ARG A 109 10.31 19.44 0.07
N PHE A 110 9.94 20.49 0.78
CA PHE A 110 8.53 20.89 0.92
C PHE A 110 8.31 22.24 0.25
N GLN A 111 8.22 22.23 -1.07
CA GLN A 111 8.13 23.45 -1.87
C GLN A 111 6.75 24.10 -1.83
N GLY A 112 5.69 23.32 -1.54
CA GLY A 112 4.31 23.81 -1.60
C GLY A 112 3.89 24.24 -3.02
N PHE A 113 2.70 24.82 -3.13
CA PHE A 113 2.15 25.35 -4.38
C PHE A 113 2.03 26.86 -4.31
N THR A 114 2.15 27.51 -5.46
CA THR A 114 1.99 28.94 -5.63
C THR A 114 0.98 29.22 -6.75
N PRO A 115 0.45 30.44 -6.88
CA PRO A 115 -0.40 30.82 -8.02
C PRO A 115 0.26 30.69 -9.39
N ASP A 116 1.59 30.59 -9.43
CA ASP A 116 2.36 30.44 -10.67
C ASP A 116 2.48 28.96 -11.11
N ASP A 117 1.99 28.01 -10.31
CA ASP A 117 2.05 26.61 -10.67
C ASP A 117 0.98 26.24 -11.69
N VAL A 118 1.40 25.51 -12.73
CA VAL A 118 0.53 24.87 -13.72
C VAL A 118 0.41 23.40 -13.34
N VAL A 119 -0.76 23.02 -12.82
CA VAL A 119 -1.05 21.65 -12.38
C VAL A 119 -1.70 20.86 -13.50
N TYR A 120 -1.15 19.68 -13.83
CA TYR A 120 -1.72 18.77 -14.80
C TYR A 120 -2.21 17.50 -14.10
N LEU A 121 -3.53 17.26 -14.11
CA LEU A 121 -4.14 16.05 -13.58
C LEU A 121 -3.92 14.87 -14.54
N ILE A 122 -3.35 13.79 -14.03
CA ILE A 122 -3.09 12.55 -14.77
C ILE A 122 -3.91 11.42 -14.14
N MET A 123 -4.71 10.75 -14.96
CA MET A 123 -5.20 9.41 -14.65
C MET A 123 -4.20 8.40 -15.26
N PRO A 124 -3.36 7.73 -14.46
CA PRO A 124 -2.24 6.94 -14.98
C PRO A 124 -2.67 5.94 -16.05
N ASP A 125 -3.71 5.16 -15.78
CA ASP A 125 -4.24 4.16 -16.71
C ASP A 125 -4.59 4.72 -18.12
N ARG A 126 -4.92 6.02 -18.20
CA ARG A 126 -5.36 6.67 -19.46
C ARG A 126 -4.30 7.55 -20.10
N PHE A 127 -3.12 7.63 -19.52
CA PHE A 127 -2.10 8.58 -19.99
C PHE A 127 -1.10 7.96 -20.97
N ALA A 128 -0.29 7.05 -20.52
CA ALA A 128 0.71 6.37 -21.36
C ALA A 128 1.06 5.00 -20.75
N ASN A 129 1.18 3.99 -21.65
CA ASN A 129 1.68 2.68 -21.28
C ASN A 129 3.20 2.67 -21.49
N GLY A 130 3.97 2.46 -20.42
CA GLY A 130 5.43 2.37 -20.43
C GLY A 130 5.93 0.96 -20.16
N ASP A 131 5.12 0.12 -19.49
CA ASP A 131 5.44 -1.26 -19.17
C ASP A 131 4.29 -2.21 -19.49
N PRO A 132 4.22 -2.76 -20.72
CA PRO A 132 3.16 -3.69 -21.09
C PRO A 132 3.11 -4.99 -20.26
N SER A 133 4.12 -5.27 -19.43
CA SER A 133 4.13 -6.47 -18.60
C SER A 133 3.15 -6.40 -17.42
N ASN A 134 2.69 -5.20 -17.06
CA ASN A 134 1.72 -4.96 -16.00
C ASN A 134 0.28 -4.71 -16.50
N ASP A 135 0.02 -4.83 -17.81
CA ASP A 135 -1.30 -4.58 -18.40
C ASP A 135 -2.38 -5.53 -17.84
N ASP A 136 -2.08 -6.83 -17.71
CA ASP A 136 -3.02 -7.85 -17.22
C ASP A 136 -2.34 -8.75 -16.14
N PRO A 137 -2.07 -8.20 -14.94
CA PRO A 137 -1.34 -8.90 -13.90
C PRO A 137 -2.13 -10.11 -13.37
N ALA A 138 -1.40 -11.12 -12.90
CA ALA A 138 -1.99 -12.40 -12.51
C ALA A 138 -3.03 -12.31 -11.38
N ARG A 139 -2.90 -11.31 -10.51
CA ARG A 139 -3.77 -11.10 -9.35
C ARG A 139 -5.15 -10.56 -9.76
N SER A 140 -5.19 -9.64 -10.71
CA SER A 140 -6.38 -8.97 -11.24
C SER A 140 -6.64 -9.28 -12.72
N ARG A 141 -6.31 -10.52 -13.13
CA ARG A 141 -6.40 -10.97 -14.53
C ARG A 141 -7.79 -10.81 -15.12
N GLY A 142 -7.84 -10.30 -16.37
CA GLY A 142 -9.07 -10.10 -17.14
C GLY A 142 -9.73 -8.75 -16.91
N LEU A 143 -9.08 -7.85 -16.15
CA LEU A 143 -9.54 -6.48 -15.95
C LEU A 143 -9.00 -5.51 -17.02
N PHE A 144 -8.03 -5.91 -17.82
CA PHE A 144 -7.48 -5.15 -18.94
C PHE A 144 -8.26 -5.43 -20.22
N ASP A 145 -8.84 -4.38 -20.82
CA ASP A 145 -9.50 -4.44 -22.13
C ASP A 145 -9.67 -3.05 -22.73
N ARG A 146 -8.83 -2.68 -23.68
CA ARG A 146 -8.90 -1.38 -24.37
C ARG A 146 -10.17 -1.18 -25.22
N GLY A 147 -10.86 -2.25 -25.56
CA GLY A 147 -12.15 -2.21 -26.25
C GLY A 147 -13.32 -1.84 -25.34
N ARG A 148 -13.15 -1.90 -24.04
CA ARG A 148 -14.16 -1.57 -23.04
C ARG A 148 -13.81 -0.28 -22.31
N THR A 149 -14.67 0.72 -22.41
CA THR A 149 -14.44 2.08 -21.89
C THR A 149 -14.09 2.13 -20.38
N ARG A 150 -14.62 1.18 -19.58
CA ARG A 150 -14.49 1.15 -18.12
C ARG A 150 -13.64 -0.01 -17.61
N TYR A 151 -12.68 -0.47 -18.43
CA TYR A 151 -11.66 -1.44 -18.04
C TYR A 151 -10.29 -0.75 -18.01
N TYR A 152 -9.28 -1.42 -17.43
CA TYR A 152 -7.91 -0.92 -17.51
C TYR A 152 -7.44 -0.86 -18.95
N HIS A 153 -6.69 0.18 -19.32
CA HIS A 153 -6.14 0.42 -20.64
C HIS A 153 -4.61 0.36 -20.69
N GLY A 154 -3.96 0.07 -19.56
CA GLY A 154 -2.54 -0.20 -19.48
C GLY A 154 -1.66 1.03 -19.41
N GLY A 155 -2.19 2.22 -19.13
CA GLY A 155 -1.34 3.34 -18.74
C GLY A 155 -0.81 3.13 -17.33
N ASP A 156 0.44 3.52 -17.06
CA ASP A 156 1.17 3.17 -15.85
C ASP A 156 2.16 4.24 -15.40
N LEU A 157 2.83 4.00 -14.26
CA LEU A 157 3.82 4.94 -13.70
C LEU A 157 5.05 5.06 -14.59
N GLN A 158 5.46 4.00 -15.29
CA GLN A 158 6.56 4.06 -16.24
C GLN A 158 6.20 4.96 -17.43
N GLY A 159 4.98 4.88 -17.95
CA GLY A 159 4.50 5.74 -19.01
C GLY A 159 4.48 7.22 -18.62
N ILE A 160 4.19 7.54 -17.35
CA ILE A 160 4.30 8.91 -16.85
C ILE A 160 5.78 9.36 -16.83
N ILE A 161 6.69 8.51 -16.34
CA ILE A 161 8.14 8.79 -16.34
C ILE A 161 8.63 9.10 -17.75
N ASP A 162 8.26 8.28 -18.73
CA ASP A 162 8.67 8.43 -20.13
C ASP A 162 8.13 9.73 -20.76
N ARG A 163 7.05 10.29 -20.23
CA ARG A 163 6.39 11.50 -20.71
C ARG A 163 6.71 12.77 -19.90
N LEU A 164 7.58 12.70 -18.89
CA LEU A 164 8.00 13.91 -18.15
C LEU A 164 8.59 14.99 -19.05
N PRO A 165 9.41 14.71 -20.08
CA PRO A 165 9.90 15.74 -21.00
C PRO A 165 8.75 16.45 -21.73
N TYR A 166 7.73 15.70 -22.20
CA TYR A 166 6.56 16.28 -22.84
C TYR A 166 5.79 17.21 -21.90
N LEU A 167 5.56 16.79 -20.66
CA LEU A 167 4.87 17.62 -19.66
C LEU A 167 5.63 18.90 -19.36
N LYS A 168 6.95 18.82 -19.28
CA LYS A 168 7.82 19.98 -19.10
C LYS A 168 7.75 20.96 -20.28
N ASP A 169 7.81 20.44 -21.51
CA ASP A 169 7.70 21.25 -22.73
C ASP A 169 6.33 21.94 -22.85
N LEU A 170 5.29 21.30 -22.30
CA LEU A 170 3.94 21.88 -22.20
C LEU A 170 3.84 23.01 -21.17
N GLY A 171 4.86 23.19 -20.33
CA GLY A 171 4.88 24.23 -19.28
C GLY A 171 4.25 23.79 -17.95
N VAL A 172 4.04 22.49 -17.75
CA VAL A 172 3.57 21.94 -16.47
C VAL A 172 4.64 22.13 -15.41
N THR A 173 4.26 22.53 -14.20
CA THR A 173 5.15 22.64 -13.03
C THR A 173 4.82 21.64 -11.94
N ALA A 174 3.62 21.06 -11.96
CA ALA A 174 3.19 20.03 -11.00
C ALA A 174 2.32 18.99 -11.70
N ILE A 175 2.60 17.73 -11.46
CA ILE A 175 1.74 16.62 -11.85
C ILE A 175 0.88 16.19 -10.66
N TRP A 176 -0.39 15.91 -10.91
CA TRP A 176 -1.34 15.39 -9.94
C TRP A 176 -1.88 14.06 -10.48
N THR A 177 -1.46 12.94 -9.91
CA THR A 177 -2.00 11.64 -10.31
C THR A 177 -3.31 11.37 -9.56
N THR A 178 -4.31 10.74 -10.21
CA THR A 178 -5.38 10.08 -9.47
C THR A 178 -4.77 9.04 -8.53
N PRO A 179 -5.51 8.51 -7.51
CA PRO A 179 -4.92 7.63 -6.52
C PRO A 179 -4.23 6.43 -7.15
N VAL A 180 -3.04 6.09 -6.63
CA VAL A 180 -2.22 4.97 -7.10
C VAL A 180 -2.24 3.78 -6.15
N TYR A 181 -3.10 3.83 -5.14
CA TYR A 181 -3.25 2.74 -4.17
C TYR A 181 -3.72 1.45 -4.84
N ASP A 182 -3.41 0.31 -4.23
CA ASP A 182 -3.91 -1.00 -4.64
C ASP A 182 -5.45 -1.03 -4.56
N ASN A 183 -6.10 -1.26 -5.70
CA ASN A 183 -7.55 -1.28 -5.88
C ASN A 183 -8.09 -2.71 -5.79
N VAL A 184 -9.40 -2.88 -5.96
CA VAL A 184 -10.02 -4.21 -5.96
C VAL A 184 -9.58 -5.03 -7.19
N ASP A 185 -9.22 -6.29 -6.97
CA ASP A 185 -8.71 -7.24 -7.97
C ASP A 185 -9.83 -7.93 -8.78
N HIS A 186 -11.02 -7.37 -8.81
CA HIS A 186 -12.19 -7.95 -9.51
C HIS A 186 -13.11 -6.83 -10.02
N LEU A 187 -14.07 -7.21 -10.86
CA LEU A 187 -15.07 -6.27 -11.34
C LEU A 187 -15.88 -5.68 -10.17
N ASN A 188 -16.04 -4.37 -10.18
CA ASN A 188 -16.88 -3.65 -9.22
C ASN A 188 -18.36 -3.82 -9.62
N GLU A 189 -19.02 -4.78 -8.99
CA GLU A 189 -20.44 -5.10 -9.24
C GLU A 189 -21.41 -4.08 -8.66
N LYS A 190 -20.93 -3.24 -7.73
CA LYS A 190 -21.74 -2.19 -7.09
C LYS A 190 -21.82 -0.93 -7.93
N GLU A 191 -20.83 -0.71 -8.78
CA GLU A 191 -20.79 0.39 -9.71
C GLU A 191 -20.92 -0.14 -11.14
N ARG A 192 -21.89 0.39 -11.88
CA ARG A 192 -22.18 -0.09 -13.24
C ARG A 192 -22.17 1.05 -14.24
N TYR A 193 -21.64 0.79 -15.40
CA TYR A 193 -21.73 1.68 -16.54
C TYR A 193 -22.39 0.94 -17.71
N ASP A 194 -23.46 1.51 -18.26
CA ASP A 194 -24.26 0.91 -19.34
C ASP A 194 -24.68 -0.55 -19.04
N GLY A 195 -25.10 -0.78 -17.78
CA GLY A 195 -25.56 -2.08 -17.31
C GLY A 195 -24.47 -3.10 -16.99
N ALA A 196 -23.20 -2.82 -17.31
CA ALA A 196 -22.07 -3.70 -17.02
C ALA A 196 -21.27 -3.27 -15.79
N ALA A 197 -20.71 -4.22 -15.05
CA ALA A 197 -19.74 -3.98 -14.00
C ALA A 197 -18.47 -3.32 -14.60
N ILE A 198 -17.78 -2.53 -13.78
CA ILE A 198 -16.60 -1.78 -14.20
C ILE A 198 -15.36 -2.21 -13.39
N THR A 199 -14.18 -1.80 -13.81
CA THR A 199 -12.97 -1.88 -12.99
C THR A 199 -12.72 -0.55 -12.30
N ASP A 200 -11.88 -0.55 -11.25
CA ASP A 200 -11.51 0.68 -10.53
C ASP A 200 -10.25 1.35 -11.13
N TYR A 201 -10.10 1.29 -12.47
CA TYR A 201 -8.99 1.86 -13.26
C TYR A 201 -8.64 3.32 -12.94
N HIS A 202 -9.57 4.05 -12.34
CA HIS A 202 -9.41 5.46 -11.95
C HIS A 202 -8.67 5.65 -10.62
N GLY A 203 -8.45 4.57 -9.83
CA GLY A 203 -7.70 4.61 -8.58
C GLY A 203 -8.53 4.88 -7.32
N TYR A 204 -9.83 5.14 -7.42
CA TYR A 204 -10.67 5.51 -6.27
C TYR A 204 -11.28 4.32 -5.52
N GLY A 205 -11.07 3.09 -5.97
CA GLY A 205 -11.51 1.87 -5.30
C GLY A 205 -10.43 1.23 -4.41
N ALA A 206 -9.67 2.04 -3.67
CA ALA A 206 -8.54 1.59 -2.87
C ALA A 206 -8.94 0.59 -1.78
N VAL A 207 -8.21 -0.54 -1.70
CA VAL A 207 -8.36 -1.57 -0.67
C VAL A 207 -7.11 -1.75 0.17
N ASP A 208 -5.95 -1.32 -0.33
CA ASP A 208 -4.69 -1.32 0.39
C ASP A 208 -3.95 0.01 0.21
N PHE A 209 -3.93 0.83 1.28
CA PHE A 209 -3.30 2.15 1.28
C PHE A 209 -1.77 2.12 1.48
N TYR A 210 -1.17 0.94 1.63
CA TYR A 210 0.28 0.73 1.78
C TYR A 210 0.89 -0.02 0.59
N ALA A 211 0.11 -0.20 -0.49
CA ALA A 211 0.57 -0.77 -1.75
C ALA A 211 0.19 0.14 -2.91
N VAL A 212 0.81 -0.10 -4.06
CA VAL A 212 0.48 0.51 -5.34
C VAL A 212 -0.22 -0.56 -6.17
N ASP A 213 -1.23 -0.17 -6.94
CA ASP A 213 -1.98 -1.03 -7.84
C ASP A 213 -1.04 -1.68 -8.87
N GLU A 214 -1.14 -3.01 -9.02
CA GLU A 214 -0.24 -3.77 -9.87
C GLU A 214 -0.37 -3.47 -11.37
N HIS A 215 -1.49 -2.90 -11.81
CA HIS A 215 -1.65 -2.37 -13.17
C HIS A 215 -0.84 -1.09 -13.41
N LEU A 216 -0.47 -0.40 -12.34
CA LEU A 216 0.32 0.84 -12.41
C LEU A 216 1.81 0.61 -12.14
N GLY A 217 2.15 -0.50 -11.44
CA GLY A 217 3.50 -0.82 -11.02
C GLY A 217 3.59 -1.18 -9.54
N ASP A 218 4.61 -0.69 -8.85
CA ASP A 218 4.84 -0.94 -7.43
C ASP A 218 5.32 0.32 -6.67
N LEU A 219 5.53 0.20 -5.37
CA LEU A 219 6.00 1.31 -4.53
C LEU A 219 7.40 1.81 -4.94
N ALA A 220 8.27 0.92 -5.46
CA ALA A 220 9.59 1.32 -5.94
C ALA A 220 9.46 2.17 -7.21
N LYS A 221 8.59 1.77 -8.13
CA LYS A 221 8.27 2.52 -9.35
C LYS A 221 7.62 3.88 -9.03
N TYR A 222 6.74 3.94 -8.02
CA TYR A 222 6.17 5.22 -7.59
C TYR A 222 7.22 6.18 -7.02
N ARG A 223 8.19 5.67 -6.25
CA ARG A 223 9.33 6.48 -5.79
C ARG A 223 10.18 6.96 -6.94
N GLU A 224 10.47 6.09 -7.92
CA GLU A 224 11.20 6.45 -9.14
C GLU A 224 10.51 7.58 -9.90
N LEU A 225 9.16 7.51 -10.06
CA LEU A 225 8.39 8.61 -10.66
C LEU A 225 8.59 9.94 -9.91
N VAL A 226 8.47 9.91 -8.57
CA VAL A 226 8.63 11.13 -7.76
C VAL A 226 10.05 11.70 -7.90
N GLU A 227 11.07 10.86 -7.87
CA GLU A 227 12.47 11.27 -8.04
C GLU A 227 12.74 11.82 -9.43
N ALA A 228 12.25 11.15 -10.48
CA ALA A 228 12.40 11.61 -11.87
C ALA A 228 11.66 12.92 -12.12
N ALA A 229 10.43 13.10 -11.59
CA ALA A 229 9.69 14.34 -11.69
C ALA A 229 10.43 15.49 -10.98
N HIS A 230 10.94 15.28 -9.77
CA HIS A 230 11.73 16.27 -9.04
C HIS A 230 13.02 16.63 -9.79
N ALA A 231 13.73 15.64 -10.36
CA ALA A 231 14.91 15.88 -11.19
C ALA A 231 14.59 16.70 -12.45
N ALA A 232 13.39 16.54 -13.01
CA ALA A 232 12.88 17.34 -14.12
C ALA A 232 12.39 18.74 -13.69
N GLY A 233 12.36 19.05 -12.39
CA GLY A 233 11.84 20.29 -11.82
C GLY A 233 10.33 20.34 -11.68
N LEU A 234 9.65 19.19 -11.73
CA LEU A 234 8.21 19.07 -11.56
C LEU A 234 7.87 18.67 -10.11
N LYS A 235 6.83 19.27 -9.54
CA LYS A 235 6.24 18.87 -8.26
C LYS A 235 5.31 17.68 -8.49
N VAL A 236 5.11 16.86 -7.44
CA VAL A 236 4.17 15.73 -7.49
C VAL A 236 3.10 15.90 -6.41
N ILE A 237 1.84 15.80 -6.80
CA ILE A 237 0.68 15.74 -5.91
C ILE A 237 0.15 14.31 -5.94
N GLN A 238 0.13 13.67 -4.80
CA GLN A 238 -0.54 12.39 -4.62
C GLN A 238 -1.99 12.63 -4.20
N ASP A 239 -2.93 12.16 -4.99
CA ASP A 239 -4.34 12.12 -4.60
C ASP A 239 -4.55 11.10 -3.45
N GLN A 240 -5.48 11.38 -2.57
CA GLN A 240 -5.72 10.56 -1.40
C GLN A 240 -7.21 10.28 -1.20
N VAL A 241 -7.55 9.00 -1.10
CA VAL A 241 -8.89 8.54 -0.71
C VAL A 241 -8.94 8.45 0.83
N ALA A 242 -9.53 9.46 1.49
CA ALA A 242 -9.50 9.57 2.94
C ALA A 242 -10.80 9.12 3.63
N HIS A 243 -11.89 8.87 2.89
CA HIS A 243 -13.23 8.71 3.46
C HIS A 243 -13.96 7.41 3.09
N HIS A 244 -13.39 6.58 2.21
CA HIS A 244 -13.95 5.28 1.85
C HIS A 244 -12.85 4.28 1.46
N THR A 245 -13.22 3.04 1.34
CA THR A 245 -12.45 1.96 0.69
C THR A 245 -13.22 1.46 -0.52
N GLY A 246 -12.58 0.70 -1.37
CA GLY A 246 -13.24 -0.07 -2.43
C GLY A 246 -14.31 -1.02 -1.86
N PRO A 247 -15.21 -1.53 -2.71
CA PRO A 247 -16.33 -2.39 -2.31
C PRO A 247 -15.92 -3.78 -1.80
#